data_a76085bd7ee5665f96a71d4abf15fd79
#
_entry.id   a76085bd7ee5665f96a71d4abf15fd79
#
_cell.length_a   1.000
_cell.length_b   1.000
_cell.length_c   1.000
_cell.angle_alpha   90.00
_cell.angle_beta   90.00
_cell.angle_gamma   90.00
#
_symmetry.space_group_name_H-M   'P 1'
#
loop_
_entity.id
_entity.type
_entity.pdbx_description
1 polymer ?
#
loop_
_entity_poly.entity_id
_entity_poly.type
_entity_poly.pdbx_seq_one_letter_code
_entity_poly.pdbx_strand_id
1 'polypeptide(L)'
;QRQMCIRDRSIGFSDWLGAAGGCIAPLFAKKQVKPVLAEYSAADSVLLKRNFLEAVDAATWGVFETGYKEGYGANAEGLKSEEDIVKALLYGYSMIGLDCSDKINLQIEKMSDAEVEKRYNDFPQEFRDAMQGSYLEANFQVGSEVIHFEPEQLRRIVLEYGEAIMHAQFIYNSYLKNTPWEIDFELLISKEGKLLSPQEHYLIANELQRNGIKFAALGLNTLDEAQLLQEMLQTHAAIADTFGYRLSFLHADLTLKDLGAV
;
A
#
# COMPACT_ATOMS: atom_id res chain seq x y z
N GLN A 1 13.48 -8.18 -19.29
CA GLN A 1 12.75 -6.93 -19.08
C GLN A 1 11.81 -7.12 -17.91
N ARG A 2 11.84 -6.20 -16.93
CA ARG A 2 10.95 -6.26 -15.78
C ARG A 2 9.58 -5.70 -16.13
N GLN A 3 8.54 -6.26 -15.54
CA GLN A 3 7.16 -5.83 -15.69
C GLN A 3 6.70 -5.12 -14.42
N MET A 4 5.72 -4.22 -14.56
CA MET A 4 5.05 -3.61 -13.43
C MET A 4 4.11 -4.63 -12.78
N CYS A 5 4.09 -4.67 -11.45
CA CYS A 5 3.32 -5.70 -10.74
C CYS A 5 1.84 -5.35 -10.62
N ILE A 6 1.51 -4.07 -10.45
CA ILE A 6 0.13 -3.62 -10.22
C ILE A 6 -0.48 -2.99 -11.46
N ARG A 7 0.25 -2.13 -12.17
CA ARG A 7 -0.24 -1.44 -13.38
C ARG A 7 -0.49 -2.40 -14.53
N ASP A 8 0.35 -3.42 -14.67
CA ASP A 8 0.12 -4.54 -15.58
C ASP A 8 -0.82 -5.56 -14.94
N ARG A 9 -1.49 -6.35 -15.76
CA ARG A 9 -2.19 -7.53 -15.27
C ARG A 9 -1.15 -8.59 -14.92
N SER A 10 -1.04 -8.92 -13.64
CA SER A 10 -0.03 -9.85 -13.13
C SER A 10 -0.62 -10.84 -12.12
N ILE A 11 0.10 -11.93 -11.92
CA ILE A 11 -0.16 -12.91 -10.87
C ILE A 11 1.17 -13.15 -10.15
N GLY A 12 1.17 -12.95 -8.82
CA GLY A 12 2.31 -13.23 -7.96
C GLY A 12 2.36 -14.70 -7.54
N PHE A 13 3.58 -15.17 -7.32
CA PHE A 13 3.85 -16.54 -6.87
C PHE A 13 4.82 -16.50 -5.71
N SER A 14 4.36 -16.93 -4.55
CA SER A 14 5.19 -17.09 -3.35
C SER A 14 6.12 -18.31 -3.50
N ASP A 15 7.22 -18.13 -4.20
CA ASP A 15 8.26 -19.15 -4.37
C ASP A 15 9.31 -19.04 -3.26
N TRP A 16 9.00 -19.59 -2.12
CA TRP A 16 9.83 -19.51 -0.93
C TRP A 16 11.23 -20.11 -1.10
N LEU A 17 11.35 -21.12 -1.94
CA LEU A 17 12.63 -21.78 -2.21
C LEU A 17 13.39 -21.23 -3.42
N GLY A 18 12.72 -20.45 -4.26
CA GLY A 18 13.28 -19.95 -5.50
C GLY A 18 13.47 -21.03 -6.58
N ALA A 19 12.70 -22.09 -6.51
CA ALA A 19 12.84 -23.26 -7.41
C ALA A 19 11.74 -23.37 -8.49
N ALA A 20 10.67 -22.60 -8.36
CA ALA A 20 9.49 -22.74 -9.22
C ALA A 20 9.52 -21.83 -10.46
N GLY A 21 10.36 -20.81 -10.49
CA GLY A 21 10.40 -19.80 -11.57
C GLY A 21 10.53 -20.41 -12.97
N GLY A 22 11.36 -21.45 -13.13
CA GLY A 22 11.53 -22.16 -14.38
C GLY A 22 10.31 -22.96 -14.84
N CYS A 23 9.48 -23.43 -13.92
CA CYS A 23 8.23 -24.13 -14.23
C CYS A 23 7.09 -23.15 -14.51
N ILE A 24 7.08 -22.01 -13.82
CA ILE A 24 6.00 -21.02 -13.87
C ILE A 24 6.10 -20.13 -15.11
N ALA A 25 7.29 -19.57 -15.40
CA ALA A 25 7.47 -18.58 -16.47
C ALA A 25 6.93 -19.05 -17.84
N PRO A 26 7.15 -20.27 -18.31
CA PRO A 26 6.63 -20.72 -19.60
C PRO A 26 5.11 -20.74 -19.69
N LEU A 27 4.39 -20.89 -18.57
CA LEU A 27 2.92 -20.90 -18.54
C LEU A 27 2.33 -19.55 -18.94
N PHE A 28 3.12 -18.49 -18.84
CA PHE A 28 2.72 -17.12 -19.17
C PHE A 28 3.13 -16.70 -20.59
N ALA A 29 3.83 -17.57 -21.32
CA ALA A 29 4.20 -17.26 -22.70
C ALA A 29 2.95 -16.95 -23.54
N LYS A 30 2.97 -15.81 -24.24
CA LYS A 30 1.86 -15.30 -25.07
C LYS A 30 0.55 -15.02 -24.29
N LYS A 31 0.62 -14.89 -22.97
CA LYS A 31 -0.54 -14.48 -22.15
C LYS A 31 -0.57 -12.97 -21.96
N GLN A 32 -1.77 -12.43 -21.77
CA GLN A 32 -1.97 -11.01 -21.42
C GLN A 32 -1.68 -10.72 -19.94
N VAL A 33 -1.46 -11.77 -19.14
CA VAL A 33 -1.13 -11.69 -17.71
C VAL A 33 0.34 -11.99 -17.55
N LYS A 34 1.03 -11.27 -16.70
CA LYS A 34 2.47 -11.40 -16.45
C LYS A 34 2.72 -12.06 -15.10
N PRO A 35 3.77 -12.90 -14.97
CA PRO A 35 4.12 -13.48 -13.68
C PRO A 35 4.94 -12.52 -12.84
N VAL A 36 4.67 -12.44 -11.54
CA VAL A 36 5.60 -11.89 -10.55
C VAL A 36 6.32 -13.08 -9.92
N LEU A 37 7.60 -13.23 -10.26
CA LEU A 37 8.41 -14.41 -9.90
C LEU A 37 9.39 -14.15 -8.77
N ALA A 38 9.82 -12.90 -8.59
CA ALA A 38 10.66 -12.50 -7.48
C ALA A 38 9.78 -11.82 -6.43
N GLU A 39 9.41 -12.56 -5.41
CA GLU A 39 8.75 -12.01 -4.24
C GLU A 39 9.70 -12.00 -3.05
N TYR A 40 9.72 -10.90 -2.33
CA TYR A 40 10.43 -10.71 -1.09
C TYR A 40 9.47 -10.13 -0.06
N SER A 41 9.20 -10.90 0.98
CA SER A 41 8.54 -10.40 2.18
C SER A 41 9.58 -10.22 3.29
N ALA A 42 9.62 -9.06 3.92
CA ALA A 42 10.54 -8.79 5.01
C ALA A 42 10.34 -9.78 6.18
N ALA A 43 9.11 -10.20 6.44
CA ALA A 43 8.79 -11.18 7.46
C ALA A 43 9.27 -12.59 7.09
N ASP A 44 8.99 -13.05 5.87
CA ASP A 44 9.36 -14.39 5.41
C ASP A 44 10.87 -14.56 5.26
N SER A 45 11.56 -13.49 4.87
CA SER A 45 13.01 -13.51 4.68
C SER A 45 13.78 -13.88 5.95
N VAL A 46 13.30 -13.44 7.10
CA VAL A 46 13.88 -13.79 8.41
C VAL A 46 13.72 -15.30 8.68
N LEU A 47 12.54 -15.83 8.40
CA LEU A 47 12.21 -17.26 8.60
C LEU A 47 13.02 -18.16 7.65
N LEU A 48 13.08 -17.78 6.38
CA LEU A 48 13.69 -18.55 5.29
C LEU A 48 15.20 -18.28 5.15
N LYS A 49 15.74 -17.30 5.85
CA LYS A 49 17.13 -16.82 5.71
C LYS A 49 17.50 -16.48 4.26
N ARG A 50 16.54 -15.98 3.49
CA ARG A 50 16.75 -15.47 2.13
C ARG A 50 16.85 -13.95 2.16
N ASN A 51 17.48 -13.39 1.16
CA ASN A 51 17.60 -11.95 0.97
C ASN A 51 17.05 -11.50 -0.39
N PHE A 52 16.95 -10.19 -0.59
CA PHE A 52 16.46 -9.57 -1.83
C PHE A 52 17.15 -10.08 -3.09
N LEU A 53 18.48 -10.23 -3.05
CA LEU A 53 19.25 -10.66 -4.19
C LEU A 53 18.95 -12.10 -4.56
N GLU A 54 18.92 -12.99 -3.59
CA GLU A 54 18.63 -14.42 -3.82
C GLU A 54 17.26 -14.67 -4.44
N ALA A 55 16.25 -13.87 -4.06
CA ALA A 55 14.92 -13.97 -4.66
C ALA A 55 14.92 -13.56 -6.14
N VAL A 56 15.58 -12.43 -6.46
CA VAL A 56 15.71 -11.95 -7.85
C VAL A 56 16.59 -12.88 -8.70
N ASP A 57 17.69 -13.39 -8.15
CA ASP A 57 18.58 -14.31 -8.84
C ASP A 57 17.88 -15.61 -9.19
N ALA A 58 17.14 -16.19 -8.24
CA ALA A 58 16.35 -17.40 -8.48
C ALA A 58 15.33 -17.22 -9.62
N ALA A 59 14.58 -16.12 -9.61
CA ALA A 59 13.64 -15.79 -10.67
C ALA A 59 14.36 -15.57 -12.02
N THR A 60 15.49 -14.89 -12.00
CA THR A 60 16.30 -14.63 -13.21
C THR A 60 16.81 -15.93 -13.83
N TRP A 61 17.34 -16.85 -13.01
CA TRP A 61 17.81 -18.15 -13.48
C TRP A 61 16.68 -18.99 -14.05
N GLY A 62 15.53 -19.07 -13.37
CA GLY A 62 14.36 -19.80 -13.88
C GLY A 62 13.88 -19.27 -15.24
N VAL A 63 13.86 -17.97 -15.42
CA VAL A 63 13.53 -17.32 -16.70
C VAL A 63 14.58 -17.63 -17.77
N PHE A 64 15.86 -17.58 -17.42
CA PHE A 64 16.96 -17.85 -18.34
C PHE A 64 16.98 -19.29 -18.83
N GLU A 65 16.85 -20.26 -17.92
CA GLU A 65 16.84 -21.71 -18.23
C GLU A 65 15.74 -22.10 -19.22
N THR A 66 14.58 -21.43 -19.11
CA THR A 66 13.43 -21.73 -19.98
C THR A 66 13.36 -20.90 -21.24
N GLY A 67 14.26 -19.91 -21.39
CA GLY A 67 14.26 -18.99 -22.51
C GLY A 67 13.05 -18.07 -22.57
N TYR A 68 12.34 -17.85 -21.45
CA TYR A 68 11.21 -16.95 -21.36
C TYR A 68 11.66 -15.49 -21.53
N LYS A 69 11.02 -14.74 -22.45
CA LYS A 69 11.48 -13.39 -22.86
C LYS A 69 10.46 -12.27 -22.62
N GLU A 70 9.28 -12.59 -22.12
CA GLU A 70 8.18 -11.64 -22.02
C GLU A 70 8.19 -10.78 -20.75
N GLY A 71 9.23 -10.94 -19.91
CA GLY A 71 9.42 -10.18 -18.67
C GLY A 71 8.66 -10.74 -17.48
N TYR A 72 9.09 -10.36 -16.28
CA TYR A 72 8.48 -10.74 -15.03
C TYR A 72 8.56 -9.60 -14.01
N GLY A 73 7.63 -9.58 -13.06
CA GLY A 73 7.61 -8.65 -11.93
C GLY A 73 8.51 -9.10 -10.78
N ALA A 74 8.99 -8.12 -10.03
CA ALA A 74 9.71 -8.32 -8.77
C ALA A 74 9.07 -7.43 -7.70
N ASN A 75 8.55 -8.03 -6.65
CA ASN A 75 7.80 -7.39 -5.57
C ASN A 75 8.55 -7.51 -4.24
N ALA A 76 8.74 -6.39 -3.57
CA ALA A 76 9.27 -6.32 -2.22
C ALA A 76 8.22 -5.75 -1.27
N GLU A 77 7.70 -6.58 -0.38
CA GLU A 77 6.57 -6.28 0.49
C GLU A 77 6.97 -6.06 1.95
N GLY A 78 6.18 -5.25 2.66
CA GLY A 78 6.30 -5.05 4.09
C GLY A 78 7.59 -4.37 4.51
N LEU A 79 8.16 -3.51 3.65
CA LEU A 79 9.40 -2.80 3.92
C LEU A 79 9.13 -1.66 4.89
N LYS A 80 9.92 -1.60 5.98
CA LYS A 80 9.81 -0.56 7.01
C LYS A 80 11.02 0.36 7.08
N SER A 81 12.18 -0.13 6.66
CA SER A 81 13.43 0.60 6.76
C SER A 81 13.90 1.20 5.43
N GLU A 82 14.59 2.33 5.51
CA GLU A 82 15.26 2.94 4.35
C GLU A 82 16.28 1.99 3.72
N GLU A 83 17.00 1.22 4.54
CA GLU A 83 17.99 0.25 4.08
C GLU A 83 17.38 -0.81 3.17
N ASP A 84 16.20 -1.34 3.55
CA ASP A 84 15.50 -2.35 2.75
C ASP A 84 14.98 -1.77 1.44
N ILE A 85 14.48 -0.54 1.46
CA ILE A 85 14.06 0.16 0.25
C ILE A 85 15.22 0.35 -0.72
N VAL A 86 16.37 0.82 -0.20
CA VAL A 86 17.58 1.00 -1.02
C VAL A 86 18.04 -0.34 -1.60
N LYS A 87 18.04 -1.43 -0.83
CA LYS A 87 18.38 -2.77 -1.32
C LYS A 87 17.43 -3.24 -2.42
N ALA A 88 16.11 -3.10 -2.22
CA ALA A 88 15.12 -3.47 -3.21
C ALA A 88 15.31 -2.69 -4.52
N LEU A 89 15.58 -1.39 -4.44
CA LEU A 89 15.90 -0.55 -5.60
C LEU A 89 17.18 -0.98 -6.30
N LEU A 90 18.28 -1.22 -5.56
CA LEU A 90 19.55 -1.63 -6.11
C LEU A 90 19.48 -2.96 -6.87
N TYR A 91 18.72 -3.92 -6.35
CA TYR A 91 18.49 -5.20 -7.01
C TYR A 91 17.36 -5.15 -8.04
N GLY A 92 16.74 -3.96 -8.21
CA GLY A 92 15.84 -3.61 -9.31
C GLY A 92 14.48 -4.27 -9.16
N TYR A 93 13.92 -4.30 -8.00
CA TYR A 93 12.51 -4.61 -7.81
C TYR A 93 11.64 -3.60 -8.57
N SER A 94 10.57 -4.08 -9.16
CA SER A 94 9.61 -3.25 -9.91
C SER A 94 8.41 -2.81 -9.07
N MET A 95 8.26 -3.37 -7.88
CA MET A 95 7.26 -2.98 -6.90
C MET A 95 7.90 -2.86 -5.51
N ILE A 96 7.52 -1.81 -4.79
CA ILE A 96 7.95 -1.50 -3.44
C ILE A 96 6.71 -1.32 -2.57
N GLY A 97 6.53 -2.20 -1.61
CA GLY A 97 5.47 -2.12 -0.60
C GLY A 97 6.02 -1.55 0.72
N LEU A 98 5.71 -0.29 1.02
CA LEU A 98 6.11 0.38 2.25
C LEU A 98 5.07 0.15 3.35
N ASP A 99 5.48 -0.46 4.45
CA ASP A 99 4.66 -0.64 5.65
C ASP A 99 4.90 0.50 6.64
N CYS A 100 3.90 1.37 6.77
CA CYS A 100 3.89 2.50 7.70
C CYS A 100 3.13 2.18 9.00
N SER A 101 2.78 0.94 9.30
CA SER A 101 1.99 0.56 10.47
C SER A 101 2.65 0.99 11.79
N ASP A 102 3.98 0.93 11.88
CA ASP A 102 4.75 1.35 13.06
C ASP A 102 4.73 2.88 13.29
N LYS A 103 4.24 3.65 12.32
CA LYS A 103 4.11 5.11 12.36
C LYS A 103 2.70 5.58 12.70
N ILE A 104 1.77 4.64 12.93
CA ILE A 104 0.41 4.96 13.35
C ILE A 104 0.39 5.11 14.87
N ASN A 105 -0.13 6.23 15.35
CA ASN A 105 -0.20 6.49 16.79
C ASN A 105 -1.46 5.89 17.42
N LEU A 106 -1.41 4.59 17.75
CA LEU A 106 -2.54 3.86 18.35
C LEU A 106 -2.97 4.38 19.74
N GLN A 107 -2.17 5.22 20.39
CA GLN A 107 -2.54 5.78 21.69
C GLN A 107 -3.70 6.79 21.58
N ILE A 108 -3.88 7.40 20.41
CA ILE A 108 -4.93 8.40 20.16
C ILE A 108 -6.32 7.83 20.40
N GLU A 109 -6.54 6.55 20.10
CA GLU A 109 -7.82 5.88 20.33
C GLU A 109 -8.25 5.86 21.81
N LYS A 110 -7.28 5.87 22.73
CA LYS A 110 -7.49 5.80 24.18
C LYS A 110 -7.54 7.16 24.86
N MET A 111 -7.29 8.23 24.14
CA MET A 111 -7.25 9.57 24.68
C MET A 111 -8.66 10.18 24.78
N SER A 112 -8.88 10.96 25.82
CA SER A 112 -10.07 11.82 25.93
C SER A 112 -10.02 12.94 24.90
N ASP A 113 -11.18 13.50 24.57
CA ASP A 113 -11.30 14.57 23.58
C ASP A 113 -10.50 15.82 23.99
N ALA A 114 -10.45 16.11 25.29
CA ALA A 114 -9.63 17.22 25.81
C ALA A 114 -8.11 16.99 25.60
N GLU A 115 -7.63 15.76 25.72
CA GLU A 115 -6.23 15.42 25.47
C GLU A 115 -5.91 15.47 23.97
N VAL A 116 -6.83 14.98 23.13
CA VAL A 116 -6.72 15.07 21.67
C VAL A 116 -6.68 16.53 21.22
N GLU A 117 -7.59 17.35 21.70
CA GLU A 117 -7.62 18.77 21.38
C GLU A 117 -6.34 19.49 21.81
N LYS A 118 -5.87 19.21 23.03
CA LYS A 118 -4.62 19.79 23.53
C LYS A 118 -3.44 19.43 22.62
N ARG A 119 -3.28 18.15 22.25
CA ARG A 119 -2.20 17.70 21.37
C ARG A 119 -2.32 18.28 19.95
N TYR A 120 -3.53 18.37 19.43
CA TYR A 120 -3.77 18.99 18.14
C TYR A 120 -3.41 20.47 18.15
N ASN A 121 -3.63 21.17 19.26
CA ASN A 121 -3.27 22.56 19.43
C ASN A 121 -1.75 22.81 19.55
N ASP A 122 -0.94 21.79 19.74
CA ASP A 122 0.53 21.88 19.66
C ASP A 122 1.03 22.05 18.22
N PHE A 123 0.22 21.74 17.21
CA PHE A 123 0.57 22.03 15.81
C PHE A 123 0.52 23.55 15.53
N PRO A 124 1.34 24.04 14.57
CA PRO A 124 1.28 25.43 14.11
C PRO A 124 -0.14 25.85 13.69
N GLN A 125 -0.50 27.09 14.00
CA GLN A 125 -1.83 27.62 13.67
C GLN A 125 -2.15 27.48 12.18
N GLU A 126 -1.19 27.81 11.31
CA GLU A 126 -1.34 27.72 9.85
C GLU A 126 -1.69 26.31 9.38
N PHE A 127 -1.07 25.29 10.00
CA PHE A 127 -1.38 23.88 9.70
C PHE A 127 -2.81 23.54 10.12
N ARG A 128 -3.21 23.95 11.33
CA ARG A 128 -4.56 23.71 11.85
C ARG A 128 -5.64 24.36 10.99
N ASP A 129 -5.42 25.62 10.61
CA ASP A 129 -6.34 26.37 9.75
C ASP A 129 -6.44 25.72 8.36
N ALA A 130 -5.32 25.27 7.80
CA ALA A 130 -5.30 24.57 6.52
C ALA A 130 -6.08 23.24 6.58
N MET A 131 -5.91 22.47 7.65
CA MET A 131 -6.65 21.21 7.84
C MET A 131 -8.15 21.47 8.04
N GLN A 132 -8.52 22.45 8.85
CA GLN A 132 -9.92 22.81 9.06
C GLN A 132 -10.59 23.30 7.77
N GLY A 133 -9.98 24.22 7.08
CA GLY A 133 -10.51 24.74 5.80
C GLY A 133 -10.59 23.67 4.71
N SER A 134 -9.69 22.68 4.72
CA SER A 134 -9.70 21.61 3.73
C SER A 134 -10.77 20.54 3.99
N TYR A 135 -11.13 20.28 5.25
CA TYR A 135 -11.94 19.11 5.60
C TYR A 135 -13.26 19.41 6.31
N LEU A 136 -13.36 20.46 7.12
CA LEU A 136 -14.59 20.74 7.87
C LEU A 136 -15.63 21.55 7.10
N GLU A 137 -15.20 22.32 6.11
CA GLU A 137 -16.08 23.18 5.31
C GLU A 137 -16.56 22.50 4.01
N ALA A 138 -16.19 21.25 3.79
CA ALA A 138 -16.45 20.53 2.55
C ALA A 138 -17.15 19.20 2.79
N ASN A 139 -17.96 18.82 1.81
CA ASN A 139 -18.49 17.47 1.65
C ASN A 139 -17.85 16.83 0.42
N PHE A 140 -17.35 15.62 0.57
CA PHE A 140 -16.63 14.95 -0.49
C PHE A 140 -17.48 13.84 -1.09
N GLN A 141 -17.89 14.03 -2.34
CA GLN A 141 -18.63 13.00 -3.07
C GLN A 141 -17.69 11.89 -3.50
N VAL A 142 -17.97 10.67 -3.08
CA VAL A 142 -17.21 9.46 -3.39
C VAL A 142 -18.18 8.39 -3.85
N GLY A 143 -18.25 8.14 -5.14
CA GLY A 143 -19.29 7.29 -5.72
C GLY A 143 -20.69 7.78 -5.36
N SER A 144 -21.49 6.92 -4.72
CA SER A 144 -22.83 7.26 -4.18
C SER A 144 -22.80 7.89 -2.80
N GLU A 145 -21.69 7.82 -2.10
CA GLU A 145 -21.54 8.25 -0.70
C GLU A 145 -21.01 9.69 -0.60
N VAL A 146 -21.31 10.32 0.54
CA VAL A 146 -20.76 11.63 0.89
C VAL A 146 -19.95 11.50 2.18
N ILE A 147 -18.66 11.79 2.08
CA ILE A 147 -17.77 11.83 3.23
C ILE A 147 -17.74 13.25 3.79
N HIS A 148 -17.99 13.37 5.08
CA HIS A 148 -17.79 14.62 5.81
C HIS A 148 -17.02 14.35 7.09
N PHE A 149 -16.39 15.38 7.64
CA PHE A 149 -15.55 15.30 8.83
C PHE A 149 -16.11 16.13 9.96
N GLU A 150 -16.24 15.52 11.13
CA GLU A 150 -16.49 16.24 12.37
C GLU A 150 -15.16 16.76 12.95
N PRO A 151 -15.17 17.92 13.66
CA PRO A 151 -13.93 18.52 14.17
C PRO A 151 -13.09 17.60 15.05
N GLU A 152 -13.74 16.84 15.92
CA GLU A 152 -13.05 15.87 16.78
C GLU A 152 -12.45 14.71 15.99
N GLN A 153 -13.24 14.15 15.09
CA GLN A 153 -12.80 13.06 14.22
C GLN A 153 -11.57 13.47 13.38
N LEU A 154 -11.61 14.67 12.78
CA LEU A 154 -10.49 15.19 12.02
C LEU A 154 -9.20 15.27 12.87
N ARG A 155 -9.30 15.82 14.11
CA ARG A 155 -8.16 15.93 15.01
C ARG A 155 -7.56 14.55 15.33
N ARG A 156 -8.41 13.56 15.60
CA ARG A 156 -7.97 12.18 15.88
C ARG A 156 -7.26 11.58 14.70
N ILE A 157 -7.82 11.66 13.51
CA ILE A 157 -7.22 11.10 12.29
C ILE A 157 -5.86 11.76 12.01
N VAL A 158 -5.76 13.08 12.11
CA VAL A 158 -4.50 13.81 11.88
C VAL A 158 -3.42 13.40 12.89
N LEU A 159 -3.76 13.27 14.16
CA LEU A 159 -2.81 12.86 15.20
C LEU A 159 -2.42 11.37 15.08
N GLU A 160 -3.31 10.55 14.58
CA GLU A 160 -3.09 9.12 14.45
C GLU A 160 -2.25 8.75 13.22
N TYR A 161 -2.56 9.34 12.08
CA TYR A 161 -1.95 8.97 10.79
C TYR A 161 -0.92 9.97 10.26
N GLY A 162 -0.80 11.14 10.87
CA GLY A 162 0.08 12.21 10.37
C GLY A 162 1.53 11.78 10.21
N GLU A 163 2.10 11.04 11.19
CA GLU A 163 3.47 10.52 11.11
C GLU A 163 3.63 9.50 9.97
N ALA A 164 2.66 8.62 9.78
CA ALA A 164 2.67 7.63 8.70
C ALA A 164 2.65 8.29 7.31
N ILE A 165 1.82 9.33 7.15
CA ILE A 165 1.76 10.12 5.90
C ILE A 165 3.08 10.85 5.64
N MET A 166 3.65 11.49 6.66
CA MET A 166 4.95 12.17 6.53
C MET A 166 6.08 11.18 6.21
N HIS A 167 6.07 10.00 6.81
CA HIS A 167 7.05 8.96 6.52
C HIS A 167 6.95 8.48 5.07
N ALA A 168 5.74 8.18 4.59
CA ALA A 168 5.51 7.82 3.19
C ALA A 168 5.99 8.90 2.22
N GLN A 169 5.73 10.18 2.55
CA GLN A 169 6.22 11.33 1.78
C GLN A 169 7.75 11.41 1.76
N PHE A 170 8.38 11.21 2.91
CA PHE A 170 9.84 11.21 3.01
C PHE A 170 10.46 10.13 2.12
N ILE A 171 9.98 8.89 2.25
CA ILE A 171 10.47 7.75 1.44
C ILE A 171 10.27 8.00 -0.04
N TYR A 172 9.07 8.44 -0.44
CA TYR A 172 8.78 8.71 -1.85
C TYR A 172 9.71 9.78 -2.43
N ASN A 173 9.84 10.92 -1.77
CA ASN A 173 10.66 12.03 -2.26
C ASN A 173 12.16 11.72 -2.27
N SER A 174 12.65 10.95 -1.26
CA SER A 174 14.07 10.64 -1.13
C SER A 174 14.53 9.53 -2.07
N TYR A 175 13.69 8.52 -2.32
CA TYR A 175 14.12 7.28 -2.97
C TYR A 175 13.38 6.94 -4.26
N LEU A 176 12.09 7.27 -4.38
CA LEU A 176 11.24 6.76 -5.46
C LEU A 176 10.97 7.76 -6.57
N LYS A 177 10.79 9.02 -6.22
CA LYS A 177 10.37 10.08 -7.15
C LYS A 177 11.26 10.24 -8.37
N ASN A 178 12.56 10.05 -8.22
CA ASN A 178 13.57 10.29 -9.25
C ASN A 178 14.26 9.01 -9.71
N THR A 179 13.65 7.86 -9.53
CA THR A 179 14.18 6.60 -10.05
C THR A 179 14.22 6.63 -11.59
N PRO A 180 15.28 6.08 -12.22
CA PRO A 180 15.39 6.09 -13.68
C PRO A 180 14.46 5.09 -14.37
N TRP A 181 13.71 4.30 -13.63
CA TRP A 181 12.70 3.35 -14.12
C TRP A 181 11.42 3.49 -13.32
N GLU A 182 10.32 3.07 -13.91
CA GLU A 182 9.03 3.05 -13.22
C GLU A 182 8.98 1.99 -12.13
N ILE A 183 8.37 2.34 -11.01
CA ILE A 183 8.13 1.48 -9.86
C ILE A 183 6.66 1.58 -9.49
N ASP A 184 6.04 0.43 -9.24
CA ASP A 184 4.78 0.39 -8.52
C ASP A 184 5.05 0.61 -7.02
N PHE A 185 4.54 1.70 -6.50
CA PHE A 185 4.64 2.00 -5.08
C PHE A 185 3.32 1.65 -4.40
N GLU A 186 3.38 0.76 -3.45
CA GLU A 186 2.28 0.37 -2.59
C GLU A 186 2.52 0.90 -1.18
N LEU A 187 1.44 1.34 -0.54
CA LEU A 187 1.46 1.82 0.83
C LEU A 187 0.57 0.96 1.71
N LEU A 188 1.09 0.52 2.84
CA LEU A 188 0.32 -0.07 3.92
C LEU A 188 0.25 0.95 5.06
N ILE A 189 -0.92 1.59 5.22
CA ILE A 189 -1.24 2.51 6.30
C ILE A 189 -2.52 2.02 6.95
N SER A 190 -2.44 0.93 7.69
CA SER A 190 -3.60 0.32 8.34
C SER A 190 -3.22 -0.31 9.68
N LYS A 191 -4.19 -0.41 10.57
CA LYS A 191 -4.04 -1.06 11.88
C LYS A 191 -4.29 -2.55 11.74
N GLU A 192 -3.52 -3.35 12.46
CA GLU A 192 -3.76 -4.79 12.52
C GLU A 192 -5.16 -5.09 13.05
N GLY A 193 -5.89 -5.96 12.35
CA GLY A 193 -7.23 -6.40 12.74
C GLY A 193 -8.32 -5.33 12.68
N LYS A 194 -8.07 -4.18 12.03
CA LYS A 194 -9.04 -3.10 11.92
C LYS A 194 -9.05 -2.50 10.52
N LEU A 195 -10.22 -2.42 9.92
CA LEU A 195 -10.41 -1.70 8.67
C LEU A 195 -10.41 -0.19 8.94
N LEU A 196 -9.85 0.60 8.04
CA LEU A 196 -9.97 2.06 8.07
C LEU A 196 -11.44 2.48 7.96
N SER A 197 -11.83 3.53 8.65
CA SER A 197 -13.08 4.21 8.33
C SER A 197 -12.98 4.94 6.98
N PRO A 198 -14.10 5.22 6.31
CA PRO A 198 -14.08 6.01 5.08
C PRO A 198 -13.38 7.37 5.22
N GLN A 199 -13.52 8.03 6.38
CA GLN A 199 -12.87 9.31 6.65
C GLN A 199 -11.36 9.16 6.81
N GLU A 200 -10.88 8.14 7.53
CA GLU A 200 -9.45 7.84 7.65
C GLU A 200 -8.85 7.57 6.27
N HIS A 201 -9.49 6.70 5.50
CA HIS A 201 -9.03 6.36 4.14
C HIS A 201 -8.99 7.58 3.22
N TYR A 202 -10.06 8.37 3.21
CA TYR A 202 -10.14 9.58 2.39
C TYR A 202 -9.05 10.59 2.74
N LEU A 203 -8.87 10.88 4.04
CA LEU A 203 -7.85 11.84 4.49
C LEU A 203 -6.45 11.37 4.10
N ILE A 204 -6.11 10.10 4.35
CA ILE A 204 -4.82 9.51 3.96
C ILE A 204 -4.59 9.67 2.46
N ALA A 205 -5.54 9.25 1.63
CA ALA A 205 -5.41 9.33 0.18
C ALA A 205 -5.26 10.79 -0.32
N ASN A 206 -6.08 11.69 0.22
CA ASN A 206 -6.06 13.10 -0.15
C ASN A 206 -4.74 13.80 0.24
N GLU A 207 -4.24 13.55 1.45
CA GLU A 207 -2.97 14.14 1.89
C GLU A 207 -1.78 13.56 1.11
N LEU A 208 -1.77 12.27 0.81
CA LEU A 208 -0.74 11.67 -0.04
C LEU A 208 -0.74 12.32 -1.43
N GLN A 209 -1.91 12.47 -2.05
CA GLN A 209 -2.04 13.10 -3.38
C GLN A 209 -1.66 14.59 -3.36
N ARG A 210 -2.12 15.36 -2.37
CA ARG A 210 -1.77 16.78 -2.20
C ARG A 210 -0.27 17.01 -2.06
N ASN A 211 0.42 16.06 -1.41
CA ASN A 211 1.88 16.08 -1.28
C ASN A 211 2.61 15.51 -2.51
N GLY A 212 1.89 15.21 -3.58
CA GLY A 212 2.46 14.78 -4.86
C GLY A 212 3.01 13.36 -4.86
N ILE A 213 2.60 12.51 -3.91
CA ILE A 213 3.00 11.12 -3.84
C ILE A 213 2.20 10.33 -4.86
N LYS A 214 2.90 9.64 -5.76
CA LYS A 214 2.29 8.73 -6.73
C LYS A 214 2.44 7.31 -6.22
N PHE A 215 1.33 6.69 -5.91
CA PHE A 215 1.27 5.29 -5.48
C PHE A 215 0.27 4.51 -6.34
N ALA A 216 0.53 3.23 -6.49
CA ALA A 216 -0.27 2.34 -7.34
C ALA A 216 -1.35 1.61 -6.55
N ALA A 217 -1.10 1.38 -5.25
CA ALA A 217 -2.06 0.73 -4.36
C ALA A 217 -1.94 1.20 -2.91
N LEU A 218 -3.08 1.11 -2.20
CA LEU A 218 -3.15 1.24 -0.75
C LEU A 218 -3.63 -0.09 -0.16
N GLY A 219 -2.86 -0.62 0.78
CA GLY A 219 -3.17 -1.86 1.48
C GLY A 219 -4.16 -1.62 2.62
N LEU A 220 -5.23 -2.42 2.63
CA LEU A 220 -6.23 -2.46 3.67
C LEU A 220 -6.18 -3.80 4.41
N ASN A 221 -6.27 -3.76 5.73
CA ASN A 221 -6.58 -4.95 6.52
C ASN A 221 -8.08 -5.22 6.46
N THR A 222 -8.45 -6.49 6.32
CA THR A 222 -9.84 -6.91 6.30
C THR A 222 -10.24 -7.46 7.67
N LEU A 223 -11.54 -7.33 7.97
CA LEU A 223 -12.16 -7.92 9.14
C LEU A 223 -12.73 -9.30 8.77
N ASP A 224 -12.81 -10.20 9.76
CA ASP A 224 -13.35 -11.57 9.59
C ASP A 224 -14.87 -11.63 9.30
N GLU A 225 -15.58 -10.51 9.28
CA GLU A 225 -17.04 -10.47 9.08
C GLU A 225 -17.41 -10.08 7.64
N ALA A 226 -17.67 -11.09 6.81
CA ALA A 226 -17.87 -10.96 5.37
C ALA A 226 -19.02 -10.01 4.91
N GLN A 227 -20.06 -9.83 5.70
CA GLN A 227 -21.24 -9.05 5.28
C GLN A 227 -21.08 -7.54 5.49
N LEU A 228 -20.45 -7.14 6.58
CA LEU A 228 -20.07 -5.74 6.85
C LEU A 228 -18.97 -5.27 5.88
N LEU A 229 -18.12 -6.20 5.49
CA LEU A 229 -17.01 -6.01 4.60
C LEU A 229 -17.48 -5.55 3.20
N GLN A 230 -18.57 -6.11 2.67
CA GLN A 230 -19.01 -5.83 1.29
C GLN A 230 -19.47 -4.38 1.10
N GLU A 231 -20.27 -3.83 2.01
CA GLU A 231 -20.72 -2.43 1.93
C GLU A 231 -19.56 -1.45 2.13
N MET A 232 -18.68 -1.74 3.09
CA MET A 232 -17.49 -0.92 3.34
C MET A 232 -16.49 -0.97 2.18
N LEU A 233 -16.30 -2.12 1.54
CA LEU A 233 -15.41 -2.26 0.39
C LEU A 233 -15.86 -1.43 -0.81
N GLN A 234 -17.16 -1.26 -1.04
CA GLN A 234 -17.67 -0.40 -2.10
C GLN A 234 -17.27 1.07 -1.88
N THR A 235 -17.39 1.56 -0.66
CA THR A 235 -16.95 2.92 -0.31
C THR A 235 -15.44 3.08 -0.47
N HIS A 236 -14.66 2.10 0.01
CA HIS A 236 -13.20 2.13 -0.16
C HIS A 236 -12.77 2.05 -1.63
N ALA A 237 -13.44 1.23 -2.43
CA ALA A 237 -13.20 1.16 -3.87
C ALA A 237 -13.52 2.49 -4.57
N ALA A 238 -14.62 3.13 -4.21
CA ALA A 238 -14.98 4.45 -4.74
C ALA A 238 -13.99 5.55 -4.33
N ILE A 239 -13.42 5.48 -3.12
CA ILE A 239 -12.32 6.37 -2.70
C ILE A 239 -11.10 6.12 -3.58
N ALA A 240 -10.69 4.87 -3.75
CA ALA A 240 -9.54 4.50 -4.56
C ALA A 240 -9.69 4.96 -6.02
N ASP A 241 -10.87 4.79 -6.60
CA ASP A 241 -11.20 5.28 -7.95
C ASP A 241 -11.10 6.81 -8.05
N THR A 242 -11.59 7.52 -7.03
CA THR A 242 -11.52 8.99 -6.98
C THR A 242 -10.08 9.50 -7.04
N PHE A 243 -9.15 8.81 -6.39
CA PHE A 243 -7.74 9.17 -6.33
C PHE A 243 -6.87 8.42 -7.34
N GLY A 244 -7.42 7.46 -8.11
CA GLY A 244 -6.76 6.80 -9.23
C GLY A 244 -5.73 5.74 -8.83
N TYR A 245 -5.91 5.05 -7.71
CA TYR A 245 -5.09 3.92 -7.29
C TYR A 245 -5.94 2.66 -7.06
N ARG A 246 -5.32 1.53 -6.75
CA ARG A 246 -5.99 0.25 -6.49
C ARG A 246 -5.97 -0.09 -5.01
N LEU A 247 -6.98 -0.83 -4.57
CA LEU A 247 -6.95 -1.45 -3.25
C LEU A 247 -6.10 -2.72 -3.28
N SER A 248 -5.30 -2.90 -2.24
CA SER A 248 -4.61 -4.14 -1.93
C SER A 248 -5.16 -4.70 -0.61
N PHE A 249 -5.41 -6.00 -0.56
CA PHE A 249 -5.95 -6.66 0.63
C PHE A 249 -4.89 -7.57 1.22
N LEU A 250 -4.55 -7.31 2.48
CA LEU A 250 -3.58 -8.08 3.24
C LEU A 250 -4.31 -9.04 4.17
N HIS A 251 -3.86 -10.29 4.19
CA HIS A 251 -4.40 -11.34 5.07
C HIS A 251 -5.93 -11.54 4.94
N ALA A 252 -6.46 -11.40 3.73
CA ALA A 252 -7.88 -11.52 3.48
C ALA A 252 -8.23 -12.97 3.12
N ASP A 253 -9.03 -13.63 3.93
CA ASP A 253 -9.74 -14.87 3.56
C ASP A 253 -10.94 -14.59 2.62
N LEU A 254 -10.73 -13.68 1.65
CA LEU A 254 -11.73 -13.30 0.67
C LEU A 254 -11.80 -14.35 -0.45
N THR A 255 -12.99 -14.82 -0.75
CA THR A 255 -13.20 -15.66 -1.92
C THR A 255 -13.28 -14.81 -3.19
N LEU A 256 -13.00 -15.40 -4.37
CA LEU A 256 -13.20 -14.73 -5.65
C LEU A 256 -14.64 -14.23 -5.86
N LYS A 257 -15.61 -14.83 -5.18
CA LYS A 257 -17.00 -14.41 -5.21
C LYS A 257 -17.22 -13.10 -4.44
N ASP A 258 -16.53 -12.94 -3.31
CA ASP A 258 -16.60 -11.73 -2.50
C ASP A 258 -15.95 -10.55 -3.25
N LEU A 259 -14.83 -10.80 -3.94
CA LEU A 259 -14.15 -9.81 -4.77
C LEU A 259 -14.93 -9.45 -6.05
N GLY A 260 -15.73 -10.37 -6.59
CA GLY A 260 -16.54 -10.13 -7.79
C GLY A 260 -17.81 -9.31 -7.54
N ALA A 261 -18.08 -8.94 -6.30
CA ALA A 261 -19.22 -8.12 -5.89
C ALA A 261 -18.84 -6.65 -5.63
N VAL A 262 -17.56 -6.31 -5.75
CA VAL A 262 -16.97 -4.95 -5.63
C VAL A 262 -16.58 -4.38 -7.05
#